data_a48aba9fc66c1db5aa65e20bdd3816dc
#
_entry.id   a48aba9fc66c1db5aa65e20bdd3816dc
#
_cell.length_a   1.000
_cell.length_b   1.000
_cell.length_c   1.000
_cell.angle_alpha   90.00
_cell.angle_beta   90.00
_cell.angle_gamma   90.00
#
_symmetry.space_group_name_H-M   'P 1'
#
loop_
_entity.id
_entity.type
_entity.pdbx_description
1 polymer ?
#
loop_
_entity_poly.entity_id
_entity_poly.type
_entity_poly.pdbx_seq_one_letter_code
_entity_poly.pdbx_strand_id
1 'polypeptide(L)'
;LCGNSHTGSFKDLGMTVLVSVVRQMIKQGAPIRAVACASTGDTSASLASYAAAGGIPAVVILPCGKVSTAQLVQPLSNGATVLSLDTDFDGCMAIVKRLATEEGIYLANSMNSIRLEGQKTVGIEIVQQFDWEVPDVVVIPGGNLGNVSALGAGFDMMKSLGVISKLPRIVVAQAAAANPLYRAYKNNWQFAPITATPTQASAIQIGNPVSIDKAIR
;
A
#
# COMPACT_ATOMS: atom_id res chain seq x y z
N LEU A 1 -8.92 -1.37 -14.23
CA LEU A 1 -8.57 -2.78 -14.36
C LEU A 1 -8.08 -3.45 -13.07
N CYS A 2 -7.87 -2.68 -11.98
CA CYS A 2 -7.55 -3.28 -10.68
C CYS A 2 -8.57 -4.34 -10.23
N GLY A 3 -9.82 -4.24 -10.64
CA GLY A 3 -10.85 -5.27 -10.40
C GLY A 3 -10.62 -6.61 -11.10
N ASN A 4 -9.76 -6.65 -12.11
CA ASN A 4 -9.38 -7.86 -12.85
C ASN A 4 -8.05 -8.44 -12.38
N SER A 5 -7.42 -7.86 -11.36
CA SER A 5 -6.23 -8.43 -10.76
C SER A 5 -6.59 -9.59 -9.81
N HIS A 6 -5.59 -10.33 -9.36
CA HIS A 6 -5.78 -11.63 -8.68
C HIS A 6 -6.63 -11.54 -7.40
N THR A 7 -6.45 -10.49 -6.60
CA THR A 7 -7.27 -10.28 -5.39
C THR A 7 -8.39 -9.25 -5.57
N GLY A 8 -8.47 -8.59 -6.72
CA GLY A 8 -9.42 -7.51 -6.99
C GLY A 8 -9.08 -6.19 -6.30
N SER A 9 -7.90 -6.06 -5.72
CA SER A 9 -7.45 -4.85 -5.03
C SER A 9 -6.29 -4.18 -5.75
N PHE A 10 -6.25 -2.84 -5.78
CA PHE A 10 -5.12 -2.09 -6.33
C PHE A 10 -3.78 -2.38 -5.61
N LYS A 11 -3.81 -3.02 -4.44
CA LYS A 11 -2.60 -3.48 -3.74
C LYS A 11 -1.79 -4.45 -4.58
N ASP A 12 -2.46 -5.18 -5.47
CA ASP A 12 -1.86 -6.15 -6.38
C ASP A 12 -0.79 -5.54 -7.29
N LEU A 13 -1.03 -4.32 -7.77
CA LEU A 13 -0.07 -3.59 -8.61
C LEU A 13 1.28 -3.42 -7.90
N GLY A 14 1.22 -2.97 -6.64
CA GLY A 14 2.42 -2.82 -5.82
C GLY A 14 3.06 -4.15 -5.43
N MET A 15 2.25 -5.17 -5.14
CA MET A 15 2.76 -6.49 -4.76
C MET A 15 3.39 -7.25 -5.92
N THR A 16 2.88 -7.10 -7.13
CA THR A 16 3.49 -7.65 -8.35
C THR A 16 4.94 -7.19 -8.48
N VAL A 17 5.19 -5.90 -8.35
CA VAL A 17 6.56 -5.35 -8.47
C VAL A 17 7.41 -5.78 -7.28
N LEU A 18 6.90 -5.67 -6.04
CA LEU A 18 7.63 -6.04 -4.84
C LEU A 18 8.07 -7.52 -4.91
N VAL A 19 7.16 -8.43 -5.16
CA VAL A 19 7.45 -9.88 -5.19
C VAL A 19 8.43 -10.21 -6.32
N SER A 20 8.29 -9.58 -7.49
CA SER A 20 9.21 -9.75 -8.61
C SER A 20 10.63 -9.31 -8.25
N VAL A 21 10.78 -8.15 -7.61
CA VAL A 21 12.08 -7.64 -7.15
C VAL A 21 12.67 -8.55 -6.07
N VAL A 22 11.89 -8.94 -5.07
CA VAL A 22 12.36 -9.84 -3.99
C VAL A 22 12.81 -11.18 -4.57
N ARG A 23 12.04 -11.74 -5.51
CA ARG A 23 12.45 -12.98 -6.20
C ARG A 23 13.77 -12.82 -6.95
N GLN A 24 13.98 -11.68 -7.59
CA GLN A 24 15.25 -11.39 -8.26
C GLN A 24 16.39 -11.25 -7.24
N MET A 25 16.17 -10.58 -6.10
CA MET A 25 17.15 -10.48 -5.03
C MET A 25 17.55 -11.86 -4.50
N ILE A 26 16.58 -12.75 -4.26
CA ILE A 26 16.84 -14.14 -3.82
C ILE A 26 17.69 -14.89 -4.86
N LYS A 27 17.36 -14.77 -6.14
CA LYS A 27 18.15 -15.39 -7.21
C LYS A 27 19.58 -14.87 -7.27
N GLN A 28 19.82 -13.63 -6.84
CA GLN A 28 21.14 -13.02 -6.75
C GLN A 28 21.88 -13.33 -5.43
N GLY A 29 21.31 -14.19 -4.60
CA GLY A 29 21.94 -14.65 -3.36
C GLY A 29 21.59 -13.83 -2.12
N ALA A 30 20.61 -12.91 -2.18
CA ALA A 30 20.16 -12.23 -0.98
C ALA A 30 19.55 -13.22 0.03
N PRO A 31 19.87 -13.12 1.33
CA PRO A 31 19.46 -14.07 2.36
C PRO A 31 18.00 -13.81 2.81
N ILE A 32 17.08 -13.67 1.85
CA ILE A 32 15.66 -13.45 2.11
C ILE A 32 14.96 -14.80 2.21
N ARG A 33 14.42 -15.09 3.38
CA ARG A 33 13.73 -16.38 3.69
C ARG A 33 12.24 -16.31 3.45
N ALA A 34 11.62 -15.15 3.64
CA ALA A 34 10.19 -14.93 3.48
C ALA A 34 9.88 -13.45 3.28
N VAL A 35 8.67 -13.15 2.83
CA VAL A 35 8.08 -11.80 2.86
C VAL A 35 7.06 -11.71 3.97
N ALA A 36 6.95 -10.55 4.65
CA ALA A 36 5.98 -10.39 5.71
C ALA A 36 5.28 -9.03 5.70
N CYS A 37 4.06 -9.00 6.22
CA CYS A 37 3.35 -7.77 6.53
C CYS A 37 2.53 -7.88 7.81
N ALA A 38 2.32 -6.74 8.48
CA ALA A 38 1.26 -6.56 9.44
C ALA A 38 0.06 -5.93 8.72
N SER A 39 -1.02 -6.68 8.53
CA SER A 39 -2.23 -6.18 7.87
C SER A 39 -3.42 -7.11 8.09
N THR A 40 -4.57 -6.54 8.34
CA THR A 40 -5.86 -7.24 8.46
C THR A 40 -6.71 -7.19 7.20
N GLY A 41 -6.21 -6.63 6.09
CA GLY A 41 -7.01 -6.39 4.88
C GLY A 41 -6.27 -6.71 3.58
N ASP A 42 -6.56 -5.94 2.51
CA ASP A 42 -6.08 -6.19 1.14
C ASP A 42 -4.56 -6.37 1.01
N THR A 43 -3.76 -5.74 1.88
CA THR A 43 -2.30 -5.90 1.83
C THR A 43 -1.87 -7.32 2.14
N SER A 44 -2.48 -7.98 3.14
CA SER A 44 -2.18 -9.37 3.48
C SER A 44 -2.70 -10.33 2.42
N ALA A 45 -3.90 -10.10 1.88
CA ALA A 45 -4.47 -10.87 0.80
C ALA A 45 -3.58 -10.84 -0.46
N SER A 46 -3.22 -9.63 -0.89
CA SER A 46 -2.35 -9.43 -2.05
C SER A 46 -0.96 -10.00 -1.84
N LEU A 47 -0.33 -9.79 -0.66
CA LEU A 47 0.98 -10.35 -0.36
C LEU A 47 0.96 -11.88 -0.44
N ALA A 48 0.01 -12.53 0.22
CA ALA A 48 -0.08 -13.99 0.24
C ALA A 48 -0.23 -14.56 -1.18
N SER A 49 -1.11 -13.95 -1.98
CA SER A 49 -1.40 -14.39 -3.33
C SER A 49 -0.20 -14.28 -4.27
N TYR A 50 0.46 -13.12 -4.30
CA TYR A 50 1.60 -12.88 -5.19
C TYR A 50 2.86 -13.58 -4.71
N ALA A 51 3.07 -13.71 -3.40
CA ALA A 51 4.18 -14.49 -2.84
C ALA A 51 4.04 -15.97 -3.19
N ALA A 52 2.84 -16.54 -3.09
CA ALA A 52 2.56 -17.91 -3.52
C ALA A 52 2.88 -18.10 -5.00
N ALA A 53 2.42 -17.22 -5.88
CA ALA A 53 2.73 -17.24 -7.30
C ALA A 53 4.26 -17.07 -7.57
N GLY A 54 4.94 -16.30 -6.73
CA GLY A 54 6.39 -16.09 -6.78
C GLY A 54 7.22 -17.24 -6.19
N GLY A 55 6.59 -18.20 -5.52
CA GLY A 55 7.28 -19.27 -4.80
C GLY A 55 8.06 -18.77 -3.58
N ILE A 56 7.60 -17.72 -2.93
CA ILE A 56 8.23 -17.11 -1.75
C ILE A 56 7.32 -17.34 -0.53
N PRO A 57 7.81 -17.87 0.59
CA PRO A 57 7.01 -17.97 1.82
C PRO A 57 6.50 -16.60 2.27
N ALA A 58 5.22 -16.54 2.66
CA ALA A 58 4.60 -15.32 3.16
C ALA A 58 4.17 -15.47 4.62
N VAL A 59 4.40 -14.43 5.42
CA VAL A 59 3.98 -14.33 6.81
C VAL A 59 3.07 -13.12 7.00
N VAL A 60 1.89 -13.35 7.52
CA VAL A 60 0.91 -12.31 7.86
C VAL A 60 0.79 -12.22 9.37
N ILE A 61 1.07 -11.06 9.94
CA ILE A 61 0.95 -10.83 11.39
C ILE A 61 -0.21 -9.89 11.63
N LEU A 62 -1.08 -10.25 12.58
CA LEU A 62 -2.30 -9.50 12.88
C LEU A 62 -2.67 -9.57 14.36
N PRO A 63 -3.39 -8.56 14.87
CA PRO A 63 -3.85 -8.56 16.24
C PRO A 63 -4.97 -9.57 16.46
N CYS A 64 -4.92 -10.29 17.58
CA CYS A 64 -5.94 -11.26 17.96
C CYS A 64 -7.32 -10.60 18.16
N GLY A 65 -8.38 -11.29 17.73
CA GLY A 65 -9.76 -10.87 17.94
C GLY A 65 -10.24 -9.65 17.15
N LYS A 66 -9.40 -9.07 16.27
CA LYS A 66 -9.74 -7.87 15.47
C LYS A 66 -9.89 -8.14 13.98
N VAL A 67 -9.97 -9.41 13.58
CA VAL A 67 -10.00 -9.81 12.17
C VAL A 67 -11.16 -10.76 11.93
N SER A 68 -11.94 -10.48 10.91
CA SER A 68 -13.02 -11.37 10.50
C SER A 68 -12.47 -12.59 9.73
N THR A 69 -13.22 -13.69 9.74
CA THR A 69 -12.88 -14.88 8.95
C THR A 69 -12.72 -14.56 7.47
N ALA A 70 -13.56 -13.67 6.93
CA ALA A 70 -13.50 -13.25 5.53
C ALA A 70 -12.14 -12.61 5.18
N GLN A 71 -11.52 -11.88 6.10
CA GLN A 71 -10.20 -11.27 5.88
C GLN A 71 -9.05 -12.30 5.92
N LEU A 72 -9.26 -13.45 6.53
CA LEU A 72 -8.28 -14.52 6.64
C LEU A 72 -8.34 -15.51 5.47
N VAL A 73 -9.46 -15.60 4.77
CA VAL A 73 -9.66 -16.58 3.69
C VAL A 73 -8.55 -16.51 2.65
N GLN A 74 -8.26 -15.35 2.11
CA GLN A 74 -7.25 -15.22 1.05
C GLN A 74 -5.83 -15.53 1.53
N PRO A 75 -5.32 -14.98 2.66
CA PRO A 75 -4.02 -15.37 3.17
C PRO A 75 -3.87 -16.88 3.41
N LEU A 76 -4.86 -17.49 4.04
CA LEU A 76 -4.82 -18.93 4.36
C LEU A 76 -4.91 -19.79 3.09
N SER A 77 -5.82 -19.49 2.17
CA SER A 77 -6.00 -20.26 0.93
C SER A 77 -4.79 -20.19 0.00
N ASN A 78 -3.99 -19.12 0.10
CA ASN A 78 -2.73 -18.99 -0.63
C ASN A 78 -1.52 -19.53 0.16
N GLY A 79 -1.72 -20.25 1.26
CA GLY A 79 -0.67 -20.93 2.02
C GLY A 79 0.25 -20.01 2.83
N ALA A 80 -0.18 -18.76 3.12
CA ALA A 80 0.59 -17.89 4.00
C ALA A 80 0.52 -18.36 5.45
N THR A 81 1.62 -18.23 6.17
CA THR A 81 1.64 -18.40 7.63
C THR A 81 0.98 -17.18 8.27
N VAL A 82 -0.14 -17.39 8.95
CA VAL A 82 -0.88 -16.34 9.64
C VAL A 82 -0.65 -16.43 11.13
N LEU A 83 -0.09 -15.40 11.73
CA LEU A 83 0.19 -15.29 13.16
C LEU A 83 -0.75 -14.26 13.78
N SER A 84 -1.62 -14.72 14.68
CA SER A 84 -2.52 -13.90 15.48
C SER A 84 -1.89 -13.64 16.83
N LEU A 85 -1.58 -12.39 17.16
CA LEU A 85 -0.84 -12.00 18.35
C LEU A 85 -1.73 -11.22 19.32
N ASP A 86 -1.53 -11.45 20.61
CA ASP A 86 -2.20 -10.69 21.67
C ASP A 86 -1.54 -9.32 21.86
N THR A 87 -1.75 -8.46 20.88
CA THR A 87 -1.27 -7.08 20.84
C THR A 87 -2.15 -6.25 19.89
N ASP A 88 -1.88 -4.96 19.78
CA ASP A 88 -2.51 -4.08 18.78
C ASP A 88 -1.75 -4.08 17.45
N PHE A 89 -2.21 -3.25 16.52
CA PHE A 89 -1.59 -3.12 15.19
C PHE A 89 -0.15 -2.61 15.27
N ASP A 90 0.15 -1.68 16.18
CA ASP A 90 1.49 -1.11 16.36
C ASP A 90 2.46 -2.14 16.91
N GLY A 91 2.01 -2.99 17.83
CA GLY A 91 2.77 -4.14 18.32
C GLY A 91 3.06 -5.15 17.21
N CYS A 92 2.08 -5.47 16.36
CA CYS A 92 2.30 -6.31 15.18
C CYS A 92 3.36 -5.69 14.25
N MET A 93 3.27 -4.39 13.98
CA MET A 93 4.24 -3.67 13.14
C MET A 93 5.65 -3.67 13.73
N ALA A 94 5.78 -3.52 15.06
CA ALA A 94 7.09 -3.59 15.74
C ALA A 94 7.72 -4.99 15.55
N ILE A 95 6.92 -6.04 15.69
CA ILE A 95 7.39 -7.43 15.50
C ILE A 95 7.83 -7.67 14.06
N VAL A 96 7.02 -7.27 13.05
CA VAL A 96 7.41 -7.45 11.64
C VAL A 96 8.71 -6.70 11.32
N LYS A 97 8.89 -5.48 11.84
CA LYS A 97 10.13 -4.71 11.65
C LYS A 97 11.34 -5.42 12.26
N ARG A 98 11.19 -5.98 13.47
CA ARG A 98 12.26 -6.74 14.11
C ARG A 98 12.62 -8.00 13.32
N LEU A 99 11.63 -8.76 12.87
CA LEU A 99 11.85 -9.92 12.00
C LEU A 99 12.55 -9.56 10.69
N ALA A 100 12.26 -8.38 10.15
CA ALA A 100 12.92 -7.90 8.95
C ALA A 100 14.42 -7.59 9.16
N THR A 101 14.80 -7.16 10.36
CA THR A 101 16.21 -6.86 10.67
C THR A 101 17.02 -8.08 11.12
N GLU A 102 16.37 -9.04 11.81
CA GLU A 102 17.06 -10.11 12.51
C GLU A 102 16.99 -11.46 11.77
N GLU A 103 15.92 -11.72 10.99
CA GLU A 103 15.60 -13.05 10.52
C GLU A 103 15.57 -13.22 8.99
N GLY A 104 16.04 -12.25 8.23
CA GLY A 104 16.01 -12.32 6.77
C GLY A 104 14.59 -12.29 6.20
N ILE A 105 13.65 -11.62 6.88
CA ILE A 105 12.28 -11.41 6.43
C ILE A 105 12.19 -10.08 5.67
N TYR A 106 11.64 -10.09 4.47
CA TYR A 106 11.47 -8.87 3.69
C TYR A 106 10.15 -8.18 4.03
N LEU A 107 10.21 -6.92 4.46
CA LEU A 107 9.03 -6.15 4.88
C LEU A 107 8.22 -5.66 3.67
N ALA A 108 6.94 -6.08 3.59
CA ALA A 108 6.04 -5.77 2.48
C ALA A 108 4.91 -4.79 2.83
N ASN A 109 5.00 -4.08 3.93
CA ASN A 109 4.01 -3.05 4.32
C ASN A 109 4.03 -1.82 3.40
N SER A 110 3.02 -0.95 3.54
CA SER A 110 2.82 0.23 2.68
C SER A 110 3.95 1.26 2.70
N MET A 111 4.86 1.18 3.66
CA MET A 111 6.08 2.00 3.72
C MET A 111 7.14 1.57 2.69
N ASN A 112 7.02 0.39 2.09
CA ASN A 112 7.98 -0.09 1.10
C ASN A 112 7.84 0.67 -0.22
N SER A 113 8.90 1.37 -0.63
CA SER A 113 8.89 2.22 -1.82
C SER A 113 8.71 1.44 -3.13
N ILE A 114 9.14 0.18 -3.18
CA ILE A 114 8.99 -0.68 -4.37
C ILE A 114 7.51 -0.89 -4.71
N ARG A 115 6.63 -0.91 -3.71
CA ARG A 115 5.19 -0.99 -3.94
C ARG A 115 4.65 0.24 -4.67
N LEU A 116 5.20 1.43 -4.40
CA LEU A 116 4.78 2.65 -5.06
C LEU A 116 5.10 2.60 -6.56
N GLU A 117 6.18 1.94 -6.96
CA GLU A 117 6.55 1.78 -8.37
C GLU A 117 5.46 1.03 -9.15
N GLY A 118 4.90 -0.04 -8.60
CA GLY A 118 3.76 -0.72 -9.23
C GLY A 118 2.47 0.10 -9.19
N GLN A 119 2.22 0.84 -8.13
CA GLN A 119 1.02 1.67 -7.99
C GLN A 119 1.02 2.90 -8.91
N LYS A 120 2.17 3.37 -9.40
CA LYS A 120 2.27 4.41 -10.45
C LYS A 120 1.46 4.07 -11.69
N THR A 121 1.31 2.80 -12.01
CA THR A 121 0.60 2.33 -13.21
C THR A 121 -0.87 2.74 -13.22
N VAL A 122 -1.47 3.06 -12.07
CA VAL A 122 -2.84 3.59 -11.99
C VAL A 122 -2.98 4.88 -12.80
N GLY A 123 -2.02 5.81 -12.65
CA GLY A 123 -2.03 7.07 -13.42
C GLY A 123 -1.86 6.83 -14.92
N ILE A 124 -0.98 5.89 -15.30
CA ILE A 124 -0.76 5.52 -16.69
C ILE A 124 -2.05 4.93 -17.30
N GLU A 125 -2.69 4.01 -16.59
CA GLU A 125 -3.91 3.37 -17.02
C GLU A 125 -5.09 4.35 -17.15
N ILE A 126 -5.21 5.32 -16.24
CA ILE A 126 -6.21 6.40 -16.37
C ILE A 126 -6.02 7.14 -17.69
N VAL A 127 -4.82 7.64 -17.97
CA VAL A 127 -4.55 8.41 -19.20
C VAL A 127 -4.76 7.56 -20.45
N GLN A 128 -4.32 6.30 -20.42
CA GLN A 128 -4.52 5.36 -21.53
C GLN A 128 -6.02 5.12 -21.82
N GLN A 129 -6.85 4.99 -20.78
CA GLN A 129 -8.30 4.78 -20.93
C GLN A 129 -9.05 6.03 -21.37
N PHE A 130 -8.45 7.20 -21.25
CA PHE A 130 -8.93 8.48 -21.76
C PHE A 130 -8.25 8.89 -23.07
N ASP A 131 -7.84 7.92 -23.90
CA ASP A 131 -7.19 8.15 -25.19
C ASP A 131 -5.96 9.08 -25.10
N TRP A 132 -5.17 8.93 -24.04
CA TRP A 132 -4.00 9.71 -23.69
C TRP A 132 -4.29 11.16 -23.32
N GLU A 133 -5.54 11.50 -23.06
CA GLU A 133 -5.92 12.79 -22.51
C GLU A 133 -5.87 12.77 -20.98
N VAL A 134 -5.31 13.83 -20.41
CA VAL A 134 -5.21 13.97 -18.95
C VAL A 134 -6.49 14.62 -18.43
N PRO A 135 -7.21 13.99 -17.48
CA PRO A 135 -8.36 14.62 -16.84
C PRO A 135 -7.94 15.87 -16.06
N ASP A 136 -8.83 16.85 -15.94
CA ASP A 136 -8.53 18.08 -15.20
C ASP A 136 -8.40 17.82 -13.69
N VAL A 137 -9.16 16.87 -13.17
CA VAL A 137 -9.19 16.54 -11.75
C VAL A 137 -9.28 15.03 -11.56
N VAL A 138 -8.46 14.50 -10.65
CA VAL A 138 -8.56 13.12 -10.16
C VAL A 138 -8.85 13.15 -8.66
N VAL A 139 -9.94 12.51 -8.24
CA VAL A 139 -10.29 12.36 -6.82
C VAL A 139 -9.94 10.98 -6.34
N ILE A 140 -9.16 10.89 -5.25
CA ILE A 140 -8.65 9.62 -4.73
C ILE A 140 -8.79 9.54 -3.20
N PRO A 141 -9.14 8.38 -2.62
CA PRO A 141 -9.18 8.23 -1.18
C PRO A 141 -7.77 8.24 -0.56
N GLY A 142 -7.63 8.84 0.63
CA GLY A 142 -6.37 8.97 1.33
C GLY A 142 -6.36 8.39 2.74
N GLY A 143 -5.68 7.25 2.92
CA GLY A 143 -5.32 6.68 4.23
C GLY A 143 -3.84 6.91 4.52
N ASN A 144 -2.98 5.90 4.31
CA ASN A 144 -1.51 6.04 4.45
C ASN A 144 -0.85 6.90 3.35
N LEU A 145 -1.62 7.43 2.42
CA LEU A 145 -1.21 8.34 1.33
C LEU A 145 -0.22 7.75 0.32
N GLY A 146 0.11 6.47 0.41
CA GLY A 146 0.99 5.81 -0.56
C GLY A 146 0.36 5.78 -1.96
N ASN A 147 -0.95 5.54 -2.06
CA ASN A 147 -1.65 5.48 -3.34
C ASN A 147 -1.65 6.84 -4.06
N VAL A 148 -1.96 7.94 -3.36
CA VAL A 148 -1.91 9.28 -3.94
C VAL A 148 -0.48 9.68 -4.32
N SER A 149 0.51 9.34 -3.49
CA SER A 149 1.92 9.60 -3.79
C SER A 149 2.39 8.85 -5.05
N ALA A 150 1.96 7.60 -5.23
CA ALA A 150 2.24 6.82 -6.42
C ALA A 150 1.53 7.39 -7.66
N LEU A 151 0.28 7.82 -7.51
CA LEU A 151 -0.49 8.43 -8.58
C LEU A 151 0.18 9.71 -9.08
N GLY A 152 0.55 10.62 -8.18
CA GLY A 152 1.28 11.85 -8.50
C GLY A 152 2.60 11.55 -9.21
N ALA A 153 3.41 10.65 -8.65
CA ALA A 153 4.67 10.23 -9.25
C ALA A 153 4.49 9.57 -10.64
N GLY A 154 3.39 8.88 -10.88
CA GLY A 154 3.03 8.33 -12.19
C GLY A 154 2.77 9.43 -13.22
N PHE A 155 1.99 10.45 -12.87
CA PHE A 155 1.74 11.60 -13.74
C PHE A 155 3.02 12.41 -13.98
N ASP A 156 3.84 12.67 -12.95
CA ASP A 156 5.11 13.38 -13.09
C ASP A 156 6.08 12.63 -14.02
N MET A 157 6.15 11.32 -13.90
CA MET A 157 6.95 10.48 -14.79
C MET A 157 6.49 10.60 -16.24
N MET A 158 5.19 10.47 -16.51
CA MET A 158 4.64 10.61 -17.87
C MET A 158 4.91 12.00 -18.47
N LYS A 159 4.77 13.05 -17.66
CA LYS A 159 5.08 14.42 -18.09
C LYS A 159 6.56 14.59 -18.40
N SER A 160 7.45 14.09 -17.56
CA SER A 160 8.90 14.15 -17.75
C SER A 160 9.36 13.40 -19.00
N LEU A 161 8.66 12.33 -19.36
CA LEU A 161 8.90 11.55 -20.58
C LEU A 161 8.22 12.15 -21.83
N GLY A 162 7.48 13.24 -21.69
CA GLY A 162 6.76 13.88 -22.80
C GLY A 162 5.53 13.10 -23.29
N VAL A 163 5.06 12.11 -22.53
CA VAL A 163 3.87 11.32 -22.86
C VAL A 163 2.59 12.14 -22.66
N ILE A 164 2.58 13.02 -21.67
CA ILE A 164 1.50 13.97 -21.40
C ILE A 164 2.04 15.40 -21.31
N SER A 165 1.21 16.38 -21.66
CA SER A 165 1.59 17.81 -21.67
C SER A 165 1.25 18.55 -20.38
N LYS A 166 0.23 18.08 -19.64
CA LYS A 166 -0.26 18.70 -18.39
C LYS A 166 -0.36 17.69 -17.26
N LEU A 167 -0.41 18.18 -16.02
CA LEU A 167 -0.73 17.36 -14.83
C LEU A 167 -2.19 17.57 -14.42
N PRO A 168 -2.88 16.54 -13.91
CA PRO A 168 -4.18 16.73 -13.31
C PRO A 168 -4.05 17.38 -11.93
N ARG A 169 -5.10 18.02 -11.48
CA ARG A 169 -5.25 18.37 -10.07
C ARG A 169 -5.69 17.13 -9.29
N ILE A 170 -4.90 16.72 -8.30
CA ILE A 170 -5.25 15.57 -7.45
C ILE A 170 -5.94 16.06 -6.18
N VAL A 171 -7.14 15.56 -5.92
CA VAL A 171 -7.95 15.86 -4.74
C VAL A 171 -8.01 14.61 -3.88
N VAL A 172 -7.59 14.72 -2.62
CA VAL A 172 -7.58 13.58 -1.69
C VAL A 172 -8.80 13.64 -0.79
N ALA A 173 -9.64 12.61 -0.87
CA ALA A 173 -10.80 12.45 0.01
C ALA A 173 -10.38 11.68 1.27
N GLN A 174 -10.65 12.25 2.44
CA GLN A 174 -10.43 11.61 3.73
C GLN A 174 -11.72 11.59 4.56
N ALA A 175 -11.88 10.59 5.42
CA ALA A 175 -12.96 10.60 6.41
C ALA A 175 -12.76 11.75 7.40
N ALA A 176 -13.82 12.47 7.79
CA ALA A 176 -13.72 13.57 8.75
C ALA A 176 -13.09 13.15 10.09
N ALA A 177 -13.31 11.89 10.49
CA ALA A 177 -12.75 11.27 11.69
C ALA A 177 -11.26 10.89 11.57
N ALA A 178 -10.67 10.96 10.36
CA ALA A 178 -9.30 10.56 10.07
C ALA A 178 -8.75 11.38 8.89
N ASN A 179 -8.58 12.69 9.06
CA ASN A 179 -8.26 13.64 8.00
C ASN A 179 -6.95 14.44 8.21
N PRO A 180 -5.82 13.78 8.52
CA PRO A 180 -4.58 14.49 8.82
C PRO A 180 -4.05 15.33 7.66
N LEU A 181 -4.20 14.89 6.40
CA LEU A 181 -3.77 15.67 5.23
C LEU A 181 -4.60 16.94 5.04
N TYR A 182 -5.94 16.85 5.23
CA TYR A 182 -6.80 18.04 5.20
C TYR A 182 -6.40 19.04 6.27
N ARG A 183 -6.09 18.58 7.49
CA ARG A 183 -5.63 19.45 8.58
C ARG A 183 -4.29 20.10 8.27
N ALA A 184 -3.35 19.34 7.68
CA ALA A 184 -2.08 19.89 7.19
C ALA A 184 -2.31 20.98 6.13
N TYR A 185 -3.18 20.73 5.14
CA TYR A 185 -3.57 21.73 4.15
C TYR A 185 -4.12 23.00 4.77
N LYS A 186 -5.02 22.91 5.76
CA LYS A 186 -5.59 24.06 6.49
C LYS A 186 -4.55 24.78 7.35
N ASN A 187 -3.44 24.13 7.69
CA ASN A 187 -2.34 24.66 8.50
C ASN A 187 -1.07 24.91 7.64
N ASN A 188 -1.24 25.46 6.43
CA ASN A 188 -0.13 25.78 5.50
C ASN A 188 0.83 24.59 5.28
N TRP A 189 0.28 23.38 5.13
CA TRP A 189 0.99 22.13 4.94
C TRP A 189 1.89 21.70 6.11
N GLN A 190 1.73 22.31 7.27
CA GLN A 190 2.38 21.87 8.50
C GLN A 190 1.64 20.64 9.04
N PHE A 191 2.26 19.49 8.94
CA PHE A 191 1.69 18.24 9.39
C PHE A 191 1.90 18.00 10.88
N ALA A 192 0.86 17.52 11.55
CA ALA A 192 0.91 16.91 12.87
C ALA A 192 0.04 15.64 12.88
N PRO A 193 0.51 14.55 13.48
CA PRO A 193 -0.31 13.36 13.67
C PRO A 193 -1.58 13.66 14.48
N ILE A 194 -2.65 12.93 14.17
CA ILE A 194 -3.91 13.01 14.93
C ILE A 194 -4.31 11.62 15.42
N THR A 195 -5.11 11.57 16.47
CA THR A 195 -5.81 10.32 16.84
C THR A 195 -7.03 10.15 15.93
N ALA A 196 -7.00 9.14 15.06
CA ALA A 196 -8.15 8.82 14.23
C ALA A 196 -9.24 8.14 15.07
N THR A 197 -10.49 8.57 14.89
CA THR A 197 -11.65 7.97 15.55
C THR A 197 -12.41 7.05 14.58
N PRO A 198 -13.32 6.17 15.07
CA PRO A 198 -14.02 5.21 14.22
C PRO A 198 -14.76 5.87 13.05
N THR A 199 -14.67 5.25 11.89
CA THR A 199 -15.35 5.66 10.65
C THR A 199 -15.76 4.43 9.86
N GLN A 200 -16.81 4.55 9.03
CA GLN A 200 -17.21 3.50 8.10
C GLN A 200 -16.09 3.16 7.09
N ALA A 201 -15.26 4.14 6.74
CA ALA A 201 -14.10 3.97 5.88
C ALA A 201 -12.90 3.44 6.69
N SER A 202 -13.04 2.28 7.34
CA SER A 202 -12.05 1.70 8.27
C SER A 202 -10.66 1.51 7.64
N ALA A 203 -10.59 1.17 6.36
CA ALA A 203 -9.32 0.97 5.64
C ALA A 203 -8.46 2.24 5.50
N ILE A 204 -9.07 3.42 5.65
CA ILE A 204 -8.37 4.73 5.62
C ILE A 204 -8.45 5.47 6.96
N GLN A 205 -8.77 4.78 8.04
CA GLN A 205 -8.78 5.32 9.41
C GLN A 205 -7.34 5.47 9.92
N ILE A 206 -6.60 6.41 9.34
CA ILE A 206 -5.17 6.62 9.59
C ILE A 206 -4.96 8.05 10.11
N GLY A 207 -4.42 8.19 11.31
CA GLY A 207 -4.10 9.47 11.92
C GLY A 207 -2.64 9.93 11.69
N ASN A 208 -1.74 8.99 11.38
CA ASN A 208 -0.33 9.26 11.12
C ASN A 208 0.11 8.55 9.82
N PRO A 209 -0.20 9.11 8.65
CA PRO A 209 0.09 8.48 7.36
C PRO A 209 1.60 8.41 7.07
N VAL A 210 2.07 7.23 6.71
CA VAL A 210 3.49 6.95 6.44
C VAL A 210 4.04 7.75 5.24
N SER A 211 3.19 8.08 4.27
CA SER A 211 3.62 8.75 3.03
C SER A 211 3.20 10.22 2.97
N ILE A 212 3.00 10.88 4.10
CA ILE A 212 2.51 12.28 4.15
C ILE A 212 3.46 13.22 3.40
N ASP A 213 4.76 13.14 3.64
CA ASP A 213 5.75 14.02 3.00
C ASP A 213 5.80 13.84 1.47
N LYS A 214 5.56 12.63 1.00
CA LYS A 214 5.51 12.34 -0.45
C LYS A 214 4.21 12.83 -1.08
N ALA A 215 3.12 12.86 -0.31
CA ALA A 215 1.82 13.29 -0.80
C ALA A 215 1.66 14.83 -0.82
N ILE A 216 2.44 15.55 -0.02
CA ILE A 216 2.44 17.03 0.03
C ILE A 216 3.31 17.63 -1.09
N ARG A 217 4.34 16.93 -1.54
CA ARG A 217 5.22 17.34 -2.65
C ARG A 217 4.51 17.28 -4.00
#